data_258211c7502b5eabdfb58ae49552e201
#
_entry.id   258211c7502b5eabdfb58ae49552e201
#
_cell.length_a   1.000
_cell.length_b   1.000
_cell.length_c   1.000
_cell.angle_alpha   90.00
_cell.angle_beta   90.00
_cell.angle_gamma   90.00
#
_symmetry.space_group_name_H-M   'P 1'
#
loop_
_entity.id
_entity.type
_entity.pdbx_description
1 polymer ?
#
loop_
_entity_poly.entity_id
_entity_poly.type
_entity_poly.pdbx_seq_one_letter_code
_entity_poly.pdbx_strand_id
1 'polypeptide(L)'
;MSRFFSKKYSALTAYVPGEQPKDQKYIKLNTNESPFPPPQSVVDAAKSEAAMLQLYSDPECTPLVKKCAEHFGVKTSQVLMTNGSDEILNFAFMAFCDAEHPIVFPDISYGFYPVFAKLNGIPYEEIPLREDFTINVSDYVGIGKNIVIANPNAPTGIALPLSDVERIVASNSDNVVIIDEAYVDFGGESAVSLVDKYDNLIVTQTFSKSRSLAGGRLGFGIACPEIIADMNTVKYSTNPYNVNRMTMAAGYQALVENEYFANCVEIIKQNREFTKNELESLGFCVLDSKTNFLFAKSDKIEGKVLYKELKSRGILVRHFTLDRIKDFNRITIGTLEQMQRFIETVKNIL
;
A
#
# COMPACT_ATOMS: atom_id res chain seq x y z
N MET A 1 9.68 26.50 12.43
CA MET A 1 10.71 25.47 12.70
C MET A 1 11.69 26.03 13.75
N SER A 2 12.29 25.18 14.58
CA SER A 2 13.30 25.64 15.53
C SER A 2 14.57 26.09 14.81
N ARG A 3 15.36 26.97 15.45
CA ARG A 3 16.66 27.43 14.92
C ARG A 3 17.71 26.30 14.76
N PHE A 4 17.45 25.14 15.32
CA PHE A 4 18.31 23.96 15.30
C PHE A 4 17.93 22.97 14.21
N PHE A 5 16.84 23.20 13.46
CA PHE A 5 16.40 22.30 12.40
C PHE A 5 17.44 22.28 11.26
N SER A 6 17.87 21.10 10.86
CA SER A 6 18.90 20.94 9.85
C SER A 6 18.48 21.57 8.52
N LYS A 7 19.43 22.25 7.86
CA LYS A 7 19.19 22.79 6.50
C LYS A 7 18.79 21.72 5.51
N LYS A 8 19.31 20.47 5.64
CA LYS A 8 18.93 19.32 4.81
C LYS A 8 17.41 19.11 4.79
N TYR A 9 16.73 19.35 5.90
CA TYR A 9 15.32 19.07 6.06
C TYR A 9 14.42 20.31 6.02
N SER A 10 15.00 21.51 5.78
CA SER A 10 14.26 22.79 5.85
C SER A 10 13.10 22.89 4.84
N ALA A 11 13.17 22.16 3.73
CA ALA A 11 12.14 22.12 2.68
C ALA A 11 11.15 20.95 2.84
N LEU A 12 11.28 20.10 3.89
CA LEU A 12 10.35 18.99 4.08
C LEU A 12 8.95 19.47 4.48
N THR A 13 7.96 18.94 3.80
CA THR A 13 6.55 19.05 4.18
C THR A 13 6.10 17.70 4.74
N ALA A 14 5.57 17.72 5.96
CA ALA A 14 5.10 16.49 6.60
C ALA A 14 3.93 15.87 5.80
N TYR A 15 3.94 14.57 5.64
CA TYR A 15 2.80 13.84 5.10
C TYR A 15 1.55 14.03 5.97
N VAL A 16 0.41 14.23 5.34
CA VAL A 16 -0.88 14.36 6.04
C VAL A 16 -1.62 13.01 5.95
N PRO A 17 -1.66 12.24 7.04
CA PRO A 17 -2.38 10.97 7.06
C PRO A 17 -3.88 11.17 6.91
N GLY A 18 -4.60 10.06 6.65
CA GLY A 18 -6.06 10.07 6.71
C GLY A 18 -6.55 10.49 8.10
N GLU A 19 -7.59 11.32 8.13
CA GLU A 19 -8.13 11.81 9.39
C GLU A 19 -8.70 10.70 10.28
N GLN A 20 -8.55 10.86 11.57
CA GLN A 20 -9.08 9.97 12.60
C GLN A 20 -9.77 10.78 13.69
N PRO A 21 -10.93 11.42 13.38
CA PRO A 21 -11.67 12.22 14.35
C PRO A 21 -12.20 11.35 15.49
N LYS A 22 -12.30 11.94 16.70
CA LYS A 22 -12.71 11.24 17.93
C LYS A 22 -13.97 11.87 18.56
N ASP A 23 -14.61 12.76 17.85
CA ASP A 23 -15.78 13.52 18.29
C ASP A 23 -17.06 12.68 18.30
N GLN A 24 -17.12 11.63 17.47
CA GLN A 24 -18.22 10.65 17.43
C GLN A 24 -17.74 9.30 16.90
N LYS A 25 -18.62 8.29 16.90
CA LYS A 25 -18.34 7.00 16.26
C LYS A 25 -18.64 7.09 14.76
N TYR A 26 -17.63 6.81 13.94
CA TYR A 26 -17.73 6.83 12.49
C TYR A 26 -17.73 5.42 11.88
N ILE A 27 -18.44 5.24 10.76
CA ILE A 27 -18.13 4.17 9.80
C ILE A 27 -16.90 4.65 9.03
N LYS A 28 -15.76 4.00 9.31
CA LYS A 28 -14.44 4.42 8.83
C LYS A 28 -14.12 3.77 7.48
N LEU A 29 -14.35 4.50 6.38
CA LEU A 29 -14.11 4.07 5.00
C LEU A 29 -13.04 4.95 4.31
N ASN A 30 -12.02 5.42 5.03
CA ASN A 30 -11.07 6.42 4.53
C ASN A 30 -9.60 5.98 4.47
N THR A 31 -9.18 4.91 5.16
CA THR A 31 -7.77 4.51 5.30
C THR A 31 -7.45 3.11 4.80
N ASN A 32 -8.38 2.49 4.06
CA ASN A 32 -8.21 1.19 3.42
C ASN A 32 -7.83 0.06 4.40
N GLU A 33 -8.36 0.13 5.62
CA GLU A 33 -8.23 -0.94 6.60
C GLU A 33 -9.19 -2.09 6.28
N SER A 34 -8.87 -3.30 6.71
CA SER A 34 -9.80 -4.43 6.64
C SER A 34 -10.99 -4.20 7.60
N PRO A 35 -12.23 -4.48 7.19
CA PRO A 35 -13.38 -4.45 8.09
C PRO A 35 -13.44 -5.65 9.02
N PHE A 36 -12.60 -6.67 8.80
CA PHE A 36 -12.54 -7.90 9.58
C PHE A 36 -11.35 -7.87 10.55
N PRO A 37 -11.55 -8.24 11.83
CA PRO A 37 -10.43 -8.38 12.75
C PRO A 37 -9.55 -9.59 12.35
N PRO A 38 -8.29 -9.68 12.83
CA PRO A 38 -7.53 -10.90 12.71
C PRO A 38 -8.20 -12.03 13.53
N PRO A 39 -8.05 -13.31 13.15
CA PRO A 39 -8.62 -14.43 13.88
C PRO A 39 -7.97 -14.57 15.26
N GLN A 40 -8.64 -15.28 16.19
CA GLN A 40 -8.23 -15.38 17.60
C GLN A 40 -6.81 -15.97 17.74
N SER A 41 -6.44 -16.93 16.89
CA SER A 41 -5.11 -17.53 16.88
C SER A 41 -3.99 -16.49 16.64
N VAL A 42 -4.20 -15.52 15.75
CA VAL A 42 -3.28 -14.41 15.50
C VAL A 42 -3.19 -13.47 16.72
N VAL A 43 -4.33 -13.18 17.34
CA VAL A 43 -4.38 -12.36 18.56
C VAL A 43 -3.64 -13.06 19.71
N ASP A 44 -3.82 -14.37 19.88
CA ASP A 44 -3.20 -15.14 20.96
C ASP A 44 -1.69 -15.31 20.72
N ALA A 45 -1.25 -15.47 19.47
CA ALA A 45 0.17 -15.44 19.13
C ALA A 45 0.84 -14.11 19.54
N ALA A 46 0.21 -12.98 19.26
CA ALA A 46 0.72 -11.68 19.69
C ALA A 46 0.74 -11.55 21.23
N LYS A 47 -0.31 -11.99 21.92
CA LYS A 47 -0.39 -11.94 23.38
C LYS A 47 0.67 -12.79 24.07
N SER A 48 0.99 -13.97 23.54
CA SER A 48 2.03 -14.82 24.10
C SER A 48 3.40 -14.14 24.13
N GLU A 49 3.72 -13.39 23.07
CA GLU A 49 4.97 -12.63 22.98
C GLU A 49 4.98 -11.36 23.85
N ALA A 50 3.82 -10.84 24.24
CA ALA A 50 3.75 -9.70 25.16
C ALA A 50 4.36 -10.00 26.54
N ALA A 51 4.35 -11.26 26.97
CA ALA A 51 4.98 -11.70 28.20
C ALA A 51 6.53 -11.69 28.17
N MET A 52 7.11 -11.52 26.98
CA MET A 52 8.57 -11.59 26.76
C MET A 52 9.16 -10.24 26.27
N LEU A 53 8.46 -9.12 26.50
CA LEU A 53 8.87 -7.80 26.01
C LEU A 53 10.17 -7.25 26.63
N GLN A 54 10.70 -7.86 27.69
CA GLN A 54 12.01 -7.55 28.26
C GLN A 54 13.19 -8.01 27.37
N LEU A 55 12.91 -8.82 26.32
CA LEU A 55 13.93 -9.30 25.39
C LEU A 55 13.76 -8.63 24.02
N TYR A 56 14.88 -8.30 23.38
CA TYR A 56 14.85 -7.88 21.99
C TYR A 56 14.20 -8.95 21.08
N SER A 57 13.64 -8.49 19.97
CA SER A 57 13.17 -9.36 18.92
C SER A 57 14.33 -10.00 18.13
N ASP A 58 14.04 -11.08 17.39
CA ASP A 58 14.98 -11.62 16.40
C ASP A 58 15.18 -10.63 15.24
N PRO A 59 16.40 -10.06 15.05
CA PRO A 59 16.62 -9.07 14.00
C PRO A 59 16.46 -9.62 12.59
N GLU A 60 16.60 -10.94 12.40
CA GLU A 60 16.39 -11.61 11.12
C GLU A 60 14.94 -12.01 10.88
N CYS A 61 14.06 -11.91 11.87
CA CYS A 61 12.68 -12.38 11.80
C CYS A 61 12.57 -13.85 11.31
N THR A 62 13.51 -14.69 11.69
CA THR A 62 13.80 -16.01 11.08
C THR A 62 12.57 -16.91 10.87
N PRO A 63 11.70 -17.15 11.86
CA PRO A 63 10.50 -17.98 11.64
C PRO A 63 9.54 -17.36 10.62
N LEU A 64 9.36 -16.03 10.67
CA LEU A 64 8.45 -15.31 9.80
C LEU A 64 8.97 -15.26 8.36
N VAL A 65 10.27 -14.98 8.16
CA VAL A 65 10.94 -15.03 6.84
C VAL A 65 10.79 -16.40 6.23
N LYS A 66 11.05 -17.48 6.99
CA LYS A 66 10.87 -18.84 6.49
C LYS A 66 9.42 -19.11 6.06
N LYS A 67 8.45 -18.73 6.88
CA LYS A 67 7.04 -18.92 6.55
C LYS A 67 6.58 -18.09 5.36
N CYS A 68 7.08 -16.86 5.21
CA CYS A 68 6.82 -16.02 4.05
C CYS A 68 7.44 -16.63 2.77
N ALA A 69 8.67 -17.08 2.83
CA ALA A 69 9.34 -17.73 1.71
C ALA A 69 8.59 -19.01 1.24
N GLU A 70 8.13 -19.84 2.19
CA GLU A 70 7.27 -20.99 1.90
C GLU A 70 5.95 -20.58 1.22
N HIS A 71 5.32 -19.50 1.70
CA HIS A 71 4.03 -19.02 1.20
C HIS A 71 4.13 -18.53 -0.26
N PHE A 72 5.21 -17.84 -0.61
CA PHE A 72 5.43 -17.29 -1.95
C PHE A 72 6.24 -18.19 -2.88
N GLY A 73 6.76 -19.32 -2.39
CA GLY A 73 7.58 -20.25 -3.18
C GLY A 73 8.96 -19.70 -3.54
N VAL A 74 9.52 -18.81 -2.71
CA VAL A 74 10.84 -18.18 -2.90
C VAL A 74 11.85 -18.65 -1.85
N LYS A 75 13.12 -18.26 -1.98
CA LYS A 75 14.16 -18.58 -1.01
C LYS A 75 14.10 -17.61 0.18
N THR A 76 14.51 -18.03 1.36
CA THR A 76 14.61 -17.14 2.55
C THR A 76 15.57 -15.97 2.31
N SER A 77 16.61 -16.14 1.50
CA SER A 77 17.53 -15.07 1.09
C SER A 77 16.90 -14.00 0.19
N GLN A 78 15.70 -14.23 -0.31
CA GLN A 78 14.95 -13.31 -1.18
C GLN A 78 13.89 -12.51 -0.42
N VAL A 79 13.80 -12.64 0.90
CA VAL A 79 12.74 -12.01 1.73
C VAL A 79 13.35 -11.11 2.79
N LEU A 80 12.84 -9.87 2.89
CA LEU A 80 13.16 -8.93 3.95
C LEU A 80 11.89 -8.48 4.66
N MET A 81 11.81 -8.69 5.99
CA MET A 81 10.69 -8.22 6.82
C MET A 81 10.96 -6.82 7.37
N THR A 82 9.91 -5.99 7.40
CA THR A 82 10.02 -4.59 7.83
C THR A 82 8.80 -4.11 8.61
N ASN A 83 8.93 -2.94 9.22
CA ASN A 83 7.86 -2.25 9.96
C ASN A 83 6.86 -1.56 9.01
N GLY A 84 6.10 -2.37 8.26
CA GLY A 84 5.25 -1.96 7.15
C GLY A 84 6.03 -1.87 5.83
N SER A 85 5.31 -1.90 4.70
CA SER A 85 5.90 -1.74 3.36
C SER A 85 6.57 -0.38 3.15
N ASP A 86 6.15 0.66 3.89
CA ASP A 86 6.79 1.98 3.86
C ASP A 86 8.29 1.91 4.17
N GLU A 87 8.70 0.99 5.05
CA GLU A 87 10.11 0.84 5.41
C GLU A 87 10.91 0.12 4.29
N ILE A 88 10.31 -0.86 3.58
CA ILE A 88 10.90 -1.42 2.35
C ILE A 88 11.11 -0.33 1.30
N LEU A 89 10.08 0.48 1.05
CA LEU A 89 10.18 1.58 0.10
C LEU A 89 11.29 2.56 0.48
N ASN A 90 11.34 2.97 1.76
CA ASN A 90 12.39 3.88 2.21
C ASN A 90 13.79 3.25 2.09
N PHE A 91 13.95 1.98 2.45
CA PHE A 91 15.25 1.29 2.31
C PHE A 91 15.67 1.15 0.84
N ALA A 92 14.74 0.86 -0.06
CA ALA A 92 15.02 0.81 -1.49
C ALA A 92 15.43 2.18 -2.05
N PHE A 93 14.75 3.27 -1.64
CA PHE A 93 15.13 4.63 -2.00
C PHE A 93 16.53 4.99 -1.47
N MET A 94 16.85 4.60 -0.21
CA MET A 94 18.16 4.86 0.39
C MET A 94 19.30 4.05 -0.26
N ALA A 95 19.01 2.80 -0.66
CA ALA A 95 20.03 1.88 -1.16
C ALA A 95 20.34 2.09 -2.64
N PHE A 96 19.34 2.45 -3.46
CA PHE A 96 19.45 2.40 -4.91
C PHE A 96 19.24 3.74 -5.61
N CYS A 97 18.86 4.79 -4.89
CA CYS A 97 18.61 6.10 -5.47
C CYS A 97 19.51 7.19 -4.88
N ASP A 98 20.05 8.02 -5.74
CA ASP A 98 20.87 9.21 -5.40
C ASP A 98 20.75 10.26 -6.51
N ALA A 99 21.69 11.24 -6.53
CA ALA A 99 21.69 12.28 -7.54
C ALA A 99 21.98 11.78 -8.98
N GLU A 100 22.69 10.66 -9.11
CA GLU A 100 23.04 10.04 -10.39
C GLU A 100 22.01 8.98 -10.80
N HIS A 101 21.28 8.41 -9.82
CA HIS A 101 20.25 7.41 -9.99
C HIS A 101 18.88 7.92 -9.53
N PRO A 102 18.26 8.87 -10.27
CA PRO A 102 16.95 9.43 -9.93
C PRO A 102 15.84 8.39 -10.05
N ILE A 103 14.67 8.72 -9.46
CA ILE A 103 13.51 7.82 -9.49
C ILE A 103 12.30 8.47 -10.16
N VAL A 104 11.49 7.67 -10.84
CA VAL A 104 10.23 8.11 -11.44
C VAL A 104 9.05 7.30 -10.92
N PHE A 105 7.88 7.94 -10.89
CA PHE A 105 6.61 7.31 -10.49
C PHE A 105 5.42 8.08 -11.07
N PRO A 106 4.20 7.48 -11.09
CA PRO A 106 3.01 8.17 -11.58
C PRO A 106 2.63 9.39 -10.72
N ASP A 107 2.16 10.48 -11.38
CA ASP A 107 1.74 11.74 -10.73
C ASP A 107 0.55 11.57 -9.76
N ILE A 108 -0.33 10.59 -10.03
CA ILE A 108 -1.45 10.24 -9.17
C ILE A 108 -1.24 8.82 -8.67
N SER A 109 -0.50 8.68 -7.57
CA SER A 109 -0.15 7.40 -6.96
C SER A 109 -0.02 7.54 -5.44
N TYR A 110 0.72 6.63 -4.80
CA TYR A 110 0.92 6.66 -3.35
C TYR A 110 1.72 7.89 -2.92
N GLY A 111 1.07 8.78 -2.18
CA GLY A 111 1.60 10.09 -1.84
C GLY A 111 2.86 10.10 -0.95
N PHE A 112 3.39 8.93 -0.58
CA PHE A 112 4.64 8.83 0.18
C PHE A 112 5.89 8.75 -0.72
N TYR A 113 5.77 8.42 -2.00
CA TYR A 113 6.94 8.36 -2.89
C TYR A 113 7.71 9.69 -2.96
N PRO A 114 7.06 10.84 -3.22
CA PRO A 114 7.76 12.12 -3.20
C PRO A 114 8.28 12.50 -1.79
N VAL A 115 7.66 11.97 -0.72
CA VAL A 115 8.16 12.19 0.66
C VAL A 115 9.49 11.46 0.87
N PHE A 116 9.60 10.19 0.45
CA PHE A 116 10.85 9.43 0.53
C PHE A 116 11.96 10.06 -0.32
N ALA A 117 11.64 10.48 -1.55
CA ALA A 117 12.60 11.14 -2.41
C ALA A 117 13.13 12.44 -1.77
N LYS A 118 12.25 13.31 -1.28
CA LYS A 118 12.64 14.56 -0.59
C LYS A 118 13.42 14.31 0.70
N LEU A 119 13.01 13.32 1.51
CA LEU A 119 13.68 12.96 2.77
C LEU A 119 15.14 12.56 2.52
N ASN A 120 15.38 11.77 1.48
CA ASN A 120 16.68 11.25 1.12
C ASN A 120 17.48 12.17 0.18
N GLY A 121 16.89 13.28 -0.30
CA GLY A 121 17.55 14.22 -1.23
C GLY A 121 17.71 13.67 -2.65
N ILE A 122 16.81 12.80 -3.06
CA ILE A 122 16.81 12.10 -4.35
C ILE A 122 16.02 12.92 -5.38
N PRO A 123 16.58 13.22 -6.56
CA PRO A 123 15.82 13.78 -7.67
C PRO A 123 14.73 12.80 -8.13
N TYR A 124 13.56 13.33 -8.41
CA TYR A 124 12.44 12.50 -8.89
C TYR A 124 11.63 13.20 -9.97
N GLU A 125 10.92 12.43 -10.75
CA GLU A 125 10.00 12.90 -11.78
C GLU A 125 8.65 12.19 -11.62
N GLU A 126 7.58 12.98 -11.72
CA GLU A 126 6.21 12.48 -11.74
C GLU A 126 5.74 12.35 -13.18
N ILE A 127 5.43 11.10 -13.61
CA ILE A 127 4.97 10.82 -14.98
C ILE A 127 3.44 10.85 -14.98
N PRO A 128 2.81 11.70 -15.82
CA PRO A 128 1.36 11.82 -15.84
C PRO A 128 0.65 10.51 -16.22
N LEU A 129 -0.37 10.12 -15.44
CA LEU A 129 -1.31 9.10 -15.88
C LEU A 129 -2.11 9.61 -17.08
N ARG A 130 -2.59 8.69 -17.94
CA ARG A 130 -3.53 9.00 -19.02
C ARG A 130 -4.81 9.63 -18.47
N GLU A 131 -5.68 10.14 -19.34
CA GLU A 131 -6.96 10.74 -18.94
C GLU A 131 -7.88 9.76 -18.22
N ASP A 132 -7.82 8.48 -18.57
CA ASP A 132 -8.54 7.38 -17.93
C ASP A 132 -7.86 6.83 -16.65
N PHE A 133 -6.82 7.51 -16.17
CA PHE A 133 -5.99 7.14 -15.02
C PHE A 133 -5.18 5.84 -15.19
N THR A 134 -5.03 5.33 -16.40
CA THR A 134 -4.12 4.22 -16.67
C THR A 134 -2.67 4.71 -16.84
N ILE A 135 -1.72 3.84 -16.56
CA ILE A 135 -0.30 4.07 -16.83
C ILE A 135 -0.05 3.89 -18.33
N ASN A 136 0.68 4.82 -18.96
CA ASN A 136 1.24 4.58 -20.29
C ASN A 136 2.56 3.83 -20.15
N VAL A 137 2.53 2.52 -20.38
CA VAL A 137 3.70 1.63 -20.23
C VAL A 137 4.91 2.11 -21.03
N SER A 138 4.69 2.72 -22.21
CA SER A 138 5.77 3.21 -23.06
C SER A 138 6.60 4.34 -22.42
N ASP A 139 6.04 5.07 -21.46
CA ASP A 139 6.75 6.15 -20.77
C ASP A 139 7.76 5.62 -19.74
N TYR A 140 7.69 4.32 -19.42
CA TYR A 140 8.57 3.64 -18.46
C TYR A 140 9.55 2.68 -19.14
N VAL A 141 9.37 2.38 -20.42
CA VAL A 141 10.22 1.43 -21.16
C VAL A 141 11.57 2.10 -21.50
N GLY A 142 12.66 1.54 -20.97
CA GLY A 142 14.02 2.00 -21.24
C GLY A 142 14.28 3.46 -20.80
N ILE A 143 13.63 3.90 -19.72
CA ILE A 143 13.72 5.30 -19.27
C ILE A 143 15.07 5.67 -18.64
N GLY A 144 15.89 4.68 -18.27
CA GLY A 144 17.22 4.88 -17.70
C GLY A 144 17.19 5.53 -16.30
N LYS A 145 16.13 5.31 -15.54
CA LYS A 145 15.93 5.79 -14.16
C LYS A 145 15.34 4.67 -13.31
N ASN A 146 15.53 4.74 -12.00
CA ASN A 146 14.79 3.87 -11.09
C ASN A 146 13.28 4.14 -11.17
N ILE A 147 12.48 3.13 -10.95
CA ILE A 147 11.02 3.21 -11.11
C ILE A 147 10.35 2.70 -9.85
N VAL A 148 9.28 3.37 -9.38
CA VAL A 148 8.32 2.78 -8.43
C VAL A 148 6.90 2.92 -8.96
N ILE A 149 6.18 1.81 -8.99
CA ILE A 149 4.78 1.71 -9.43
C ILE A 149 3.97 0.96 -8.38
N ALA A 150 2.90 1.59 -7.90
CA ALA A 150 1.89 0.87 -7.13
C ALA A 150 1.02 0.04 -8.07
N ASN A 151 0.93 -1.27 -7.85
CA ASN A 151 0.14 -2.18 -8.65
C ASN A 151 -0.61 -3.23 -7.80
N PRO A 152 -1.93 -3.09 -7.63
CA PRO A 152 -2.84 -2.03 -8.14
C PRO A 152 -2.57 -0.64 -7.57
N ASN A 153 -2.80 0.40 -8.39
CA ASN A 153 -2.51 1.79 -8.01
C ASN A 153 -3.48 2.33 -6.94
N ALA A 154 -2.98 3.14 -6.05
CA ALA A 154 -3.78 3.93 -5.11
C ALA A 154 -3.52 5.44 -5.37
N PRO A 155 -4.57 6.28 -5.63
CA PRO A 155 -5.96 6.07 -5.22
C PRO A 155 -6.89 5.50 -6.29
N THR A 156 -6.43 5.23 -7.51
CA THR A 156 -7.31 4.91 -8.65
C THR A 156 -7.94 3.53 -8.58
N GLY A 157 -7.24 2.55 -8.00
CA GLY A 157 -7.64 1.15 -7.93
C GLY A 157 -7.24 0.32 -9.16
N ILE A 158 -6.76 0.96 -10.22
CA ILE A 158 -6.46 0.33 -11.50
C ILE A 158 -5.17 -0.50 -11.38
N ALA A 159 -5.18 -1.68 -11.99
CA ALA A 159 -4.00 -2.56 -12.06
C ALA A 159 -3.42 -2.62 -13.48
N LEU A 160 -2.09 -2.70 -13.55
CA LEU A 160 -1.38 -3.11 -14.75
C LEU A 160 -1.40 -4.64 -14.87
N PRO A 161 -1.58 -5.20 -16.08
CA PRO A 161 -1.31 -6.60 -16.34
C PRO A 161 0.13 -6.99 -16.02
N LEU A 162 0.36 -8.23 -15.59
CA LEU A 162 1.71 -8.72 -15.29
C LEU A 162 2.66 -8.63 -16.49
N SER A 163 2.16 -8.85 -17.71
CA SER A 163 2.93 -8.69 -18.95
C SER A 163 3.46 -7.27 -19.17
N ASP A 164 2.71 -6.26 -18.77
CA ASP A 164 3.14 -4.86 -18.85
C ASP A 164 4.16 -4.53 -17.75
N VAL A 165 3.99 -5.06 -16.56
CA VAL A 165 4.99 -4.99 -15.49
C VAL A 165 6.28 -5.63 -15.95
N GLU A 166 6.22 -6.85 -16.50
CA GLU A 166 7.39 -7.57 -17.03
C GLU A 166 8.11 -6.77 -18.12
N ARG A 167 7.37 -6.16 -19.04
CA ARG A 167 7.93 -5.31 -20.09
C ARG A 167 8.71 -4.12 -19.52
N ILE A 168 8.19 -3.47 -18.49
CA ILE A 168 8.89 -2.36 -17.80
C ILE A 168 10.16 -2.88 -17.15
N VAL A 169 10.10 -3.96 -16.39
CA VAL A 169 11.25 -4.54 -15.68
C VAL A 169 12.35 -4.94 -16.66
N ALA A 170 11.99 -5.72 -17.70
CA ALA A 170 12.93 -6.24 -18.70
C ALA A 170 13.65 -5.15 -19.50
N SER A 171 12.99 -4.00 -19.71
CA SER A 171 13.58 -2.90 -20.49
C SER A 171 14.47 -1.93 -19.69
N ASN A 172 14.54 -2.11 -18.37
CA ASN A 172 15.31 -1.24 -17.46
C ASN A 172 16.33 -2.03 -16.64
N SER A 173 17.07 -2.95 -17.28
CA SER A 173 17.98 -3.89 -16.60
C SER A 173 19.06 -3.22 -15.73
N ASP A 174 19.45 -2.00 -16.04
CA ASP A 174 20.46 -1.24 -15.28
C ASP A 174 19.87 -0.36 -14.17
N ASN A 175 18.55 -0.43 -13.95
CA ASN A 175 17.84 0.38 -12.96
C ASN A 175 16.88 -0.48 -12.15
N VAL A 176 16.73 -0.17 -10.87
CA VAL A 176 15.80 -0.89 -10.00
C VAL A 176 14.36 -0.52 -10.32
N VAL A 177 13.51 -1.52 -10.45
CA VAL A 177 12.06 -1.38 -10.60
C VAL A 177 11.36 -1.93 -9.36
N ILE A 178 10.65 -1.03 -8.66
CA ILE A 178 9.92 -1.36 -7.43
C ILE A 178 8.43 -1.46 -7.77
N ILE A 179 7.84 -2.62 -7.53
CA ILE A 179 6.39 -2.83 -7.65
C ILE A 179 5.79 -2.91 -6.25
N ASP A 180 5.02 -1.87 -5.91
CA ASP A 180 4.33 -1.77 -4.63
C ASP A 180 2.95 -2.45 -4.73
N GLU A 181 2.88 -3.64 -4.18
CA GLU A 181 1.73 -4.54 -4.23
C GLU A 181 0.88 -4.50 -2.95
N ALA A 182 0.74 -3.33 -2.32
CA ALA A 182 -0.04 -3.21 -1.08
C ALA A 182 -1.50 -3.70 -1.20
N TYR A 183 -2.03 -3.82 -2.43
CA TYR A 183 -3.42 -4.20 -2.69
C TYR A 183 -3.57 -5.41 -3.62
N VAL A 184 -2.50 -6.11 -3.97
CA VAL A 184 -2.50 -7.18 -4.99
C VAL A 184 -3.51 -8.29 -4.68
N ASP A 185 -3.69 -8.65 -3.42
CA ASP A 185 -4.60 -9.73 -2.98
C ASP A 185 -6.08 -9.50 -3.37
N PHE A 186 -6.48 -8.26 -3.68
CA PHE A 186 -7.88 -7.92 -4.00
C PHE A 186 -8.22 -8.04 -5.50
N GLY A 187 -7.32 -8.60 -6.31
CA GLY A 187 -7.57 -8.89 -7.73
C GLY A 187 -6.48 -8.47 -8.68
N GLY A 188 -5.30 -8.10 -8.18
CA GLY A 188 -4.08 -7.94 -8.97
C GLY A 188 -3.41 -9.29 -9.25
N GLU A 189 -2.41 -9.27 -10.12
CA GLU A 189 -1.51 -10.37 -10.39
C GLU A 189 -0.11 -10.00 -9.89
N SER A 190 0.48 -10.83 -9.01
CA SER A 190 1.75 -10.49 -8.35
C SER A 190 2.96 -10.68 -9.25
N ALA A 191 3.86 -9.70 -9.23
CA ALA A 191 5.16 -9.74 -9.90
C ALA A 191 6.20 -10.61 -9.15
N VAL A 192 5.85 -11.21 -8.01
CA VAL A 192 6.74 -12.16 -7.30
C VAL A 192 7.20 -13.30 -8.22
N SER A 193 6.34 -13.76 -9.14
CA SER A 193 6.68 -14.78 -10.14
C SER A 193 7.83 -14.39 -11.08
N LEU A 194 8.17 -13.11 -11.17
CA LEU A 194 9.24 -12.58 -12.03
C LEU A 194 10.59 -12.40 -11.29
N VAL A 195 10.63 -12.52 -9.96
CA VAL A 195 11.82 -12.19 -9.15
C VAL A 195 13.03 -13.11 -9.47
N ASP A 196 12.78 -14.37 -9.79
CA ASP A 196 13.87 -15.28 -10.20
C ASP A 196 14.37 -15.02 -11.64
N LYS A 197 13.62 -14.26 -12.44
CA LYS A 197 13.96 -13.94 -13.82
C LYS A 197 14.70 -12.60 -13.97
N TYR A 198 14.43 -11.65 -13.06
CA TYR A 198 14.92 -10.28 -13.15
C TYR A 198 15.58 -9.87 -11.84
N ASP A 199 16.88 -9.59 -11.86
CA ASP A 199 17.69 -9.21 -10.70
C ASP A 199 17.49 -7.74 -10.27
N ASN A 200 16.83 -6.91 -11.09
CA ASN A 200 16.51 -5.52 -10.84
C ASN A 200 15.09 -5.29 -10.28
N LEU A 201 14.32 -6.35 -10.00
CA LEU A 201 12.94 -6.25 -9.50
C LEU A 201 12.87 -6.33 -7.99
N ILE A 202 12.17 -5.38 -7.38
CA ILE A 202 11.73 -5.41 -5.97
C ILE A 202 10.21 -5.46 -5.95
N VAL A 203 9.63 -6.46 -5.30
CA VAL A 203 8.20 -6.50 -5.00
C VAL A 203 8.01 -6.26 -3.51
N THR A 204 7.16 -5.28 -3.14
CA THR A 204 6.82 -5.04 -1.73
C THR A 204 5.34 -5.27 -1.47
N GLN A 205 5.04 -5.92 -0.35
CA GLN A 205 3.68 -6.19 0.11
C GLN A 205 3.51 -5.86 1.60
N THR A 206 2.27 -5.81 2.08
CA THR A 206 1.94 -5.43 3.45
C THR A 206 0.90 -6.35 4.08
N PHE A 207 1.02 -6.57 5.39
CA PHE A 207 -0.02 -7.21 6.20
C PHE A 207 -1.15 -6.25 6.60
N SER A 208 -1.02 -4.96 6.28
CA SER A 208 -1.96 -3.91 6.73
C SER A 208 -3.35 -4.00 6.08
N LYS A 209 -3.48 -4.66 4.91
CA LYS A 209 -4.70 -4.65 4.10
C LYS A 209 -5.41 -6.02 4.17
N SER A 210 -5.03 -6.96 3.34
CA SER A 210 -5.67 -8.28 3.26
C SER A 210 -5.55 -9.08 4.55
N ARG A 211 -4.47 -8.91 5.31
CA ARG A 211 -4.19 -9.69 6.54
C ARG A 211 -4.56 -8.98 7.84
N SER A 212 -5.34 -7.90 7.77
CA SER A 212 -5.96 -7.22 8.94
C SER A 212 -4.98 -6.77 10.04
N LEU A 213 -3.69 -6.53 9.71
CA LEU A 213 -2.65 -6.14 10.66
C LEU A 213 -2.15 -4.70 10.46
N ALA A 214 -3.03 -3.77 10.07
CA ALA A 214 -2.65 -2.36 9.90
C ALA A 214 -2.01 -1.77 11.16
N GLY A 215 -2.55 -2.07 12.35
CA GLY A 215 -1.98 -1.67 13.65
C GLY A 215 -0.71 -2.43 14.03
N GLY A 216 -0.48 -3.60 13.45
CA GLY A 216 0.73 -4.40 13.68
C GLY A 216 1.97 -3.86 12.97
N ARG A 217 1.80 -3.03 11.94
CA ARG A 217 2.89 -2.43 11.17
C ARG A 217 3.87 -3.48 10.63
N LEU A 218 3.39 -4.42 9.83
CA LEU A 218 4.21 -5.45 9.19
C LEU A 218 4.12 -5.36 7.67
N GLY A 219 5.27 -5.42 7.01
CA GLY A 219 5.42 -5.52 5.56
C GLY A 219 6.66 -6.33 5.21
N PHE A 220 6.85 -6.57 3.92
CA PHE A 220 8.01 -7.29 3.43
C PHE A 220 8.34 -6.91 1.98
N GLY A 221 9.59 -7.14 1.62
CA GLY A 221 10.08 -7.08 0.25
C GLY A 221 10.56 -8.45 -0.23
N ILE A 222 10.36 -8.73 -1.51
CA ILE A 222 10.88 -9.89 -2.21
C ILE A 222 11.68 -9.41 -3.41
N ALA A 223 12.94 -9.83 -3.52
CA ALA A 223 13.87 -9.49 -4.61
C ALA A 223 14.94 -10.57 -4.76
N CYS A 224 15.90 -10.38 -5.68
CA CYS A 224 17.08 -11.23 -5.73
C CYS A 224 17.89 -11.12 -4.42
N PRO A 225 18.71 -12.14 -4.06
CA PRO A 225 19.46 -12.15 -2.80
C PRO A 225 20.40 -10.96 -2.61
N GLU A 226 20.96 -10.43 -3.69
CA GLU A 226 21.88 -9.30 -3.68
C GLU A 226 21.17 -8.01 -3.28
N ILE A 227 20.02 -7.71 -3.86
CA ILE A 227 19.18 -6.55 -3.48
C ILE A 227 18.72 -6.67 -2.03
N ILE A 228 18.31 -7.86 -1.57
CA ILE A 228 17.93 -8.09 -0.17
C ILE A 228 19.10 -7.85 0.77
N ALA A 229 20.32 -8.27 0.41
CA ALA A 229 21.52 -8.03 1.21
C ALA A 229 21.83 -6.53 1.33
N ASP A 230 21.72 -5.77 0.25
CA ASP A 230 21.92 -4.32 0.24
C ASP A 230 20.89 -3.60 1.12
N MET A 231 19.59 -3.90 0.94
CA MET A 231 18.53 -3.34 1.79
C MET A 231 18.70 -3.75 3.27
N ASN A 232 19.18 -4.96 3.53
CA ASN A 232 19.45 -5.44 4.88
C ASN A 232 20.61 -4.66 5.51
N THR A 233 21.63 -4.26 4.73
CA THR A 233 22.71 -3.38 5.19
C THR A 233 22.15 -2.01 5.64
N VAL A 234 21.22 -1.44 4.89
CA VAL A 234 20.52 -0.19 5.27
C VAL A 234 19.69 -0.41 6.55
N LYS A 235 18.93 -1.51 6.65
CA LYS A 235 18.17 -1.86 7.86
C LYS A 235 19.06 -1.91 9.09
N TYR A 236 20.19 -2.64 9.04
CA TYR A 236 21.11 -2.74 10.17
C TYR A 236 21.78 -1.42 10.53
N SER A 237 21.90 -0.51 9.56
CA SER A 237 22.47 0.84 9.78
C SER A 237 21.46 1.85 10.32
N THR A 238 20.16 1.55 10.27
CA THR A 238 19.08 2.44 10.72
C THR A 238 18.37 1.92 11.96
N ASN A 239 17.81 0.71 11.91
CA ASN A 239 17.08 0.06 13.01
C ASN A 239 17.14 -1.48 12.87
N PRO A 240 18.13 -2.16 13.46
CA PRO A 240 18.28 -3.62 13.32
C PRO A 240 17.11 -4.42 13.91
N TYR A 241 16.40 -3.88 14.91
CA TYR A 241 15.25 -4.52 15.57
C TYR A 241 13.94 -3.85 15.16
N ASN A 242 13.77 -3.59 13.86
CA ASN A 242 12.67 -2.82 13.32
C ASN A 242 11.28 -3.47 13.51
N VAL A 243 11.19 -4.79 13.55
CA VAL A 243 9.94 -5.52 13.80
C VAL A 243 9.92 -6.05 15.23
N ASN A 244 8.88 -5.70 15.99
CA ASN A 244 8.75 -6.16 17.37
C ASN A 244 8.25 -7.61 17.46
N ARG A 245 8.47 -8.26 18.62
CA ARG A 245 8.15 -9.67 18.88
C ARG A 245 6.68 -10.01 18.62
N MET A 246 5.77 -9.18 19.13
CA MET A 246 4.32 -9.41 19.01
C MET A 246 3.88 -9.38 17.54
N THR A 247 4.41 -8.43 16.77
CA THR A 247 4.14 -8.29 15.34
C THR A 247 4.69 -9.48 14.55
N MET A 248 5.90 -9.97 14.88
CA MET A 248 6.44 -11.17 14.22
C MET A 248 5.58 -12.40 14.43
N ALA A 249 5.16 -12.66 15.68
CA ALA A 249 4.30 -13.81 16.00
C ALA A 249 2.93 -13.69 15.32
N ALA A 250 2.32 -12.50 15.35
CA ALA A 250 1.06 -12.23 14.64
C ALA A 250 1.20 -12.44 13.13
N GLY A 251 2.29 -11.95 12.52
CA GLY A 251 2.56 -12.12 11.10
C GLY A 251 2.76 -13.58 10.70
N TYR A 252 3.53 -14.34 11.49
CA TYR A 252 3.70 -15.76 11.28
C TYR A 252 2.36 -16.49 11.30
N GLN A 253 1.55 -16.27 12.35
CA GLN A 253 0.25 -16.90 12.48
C GLN A 253 -0.73 -16.45 11.39
N ALA A 254 -0.66 -15.20 10.93
CA ALA A 254 -1.47 -14.73 9.81
C ALA A 254 -1.14 -15.43 8.48
N LEU A 255 0.09 -15.87 8.27
CA LEU A 255 0.44 -16.70 7.12
C LEU A 255 -0.05 -18.16 7.28
N VAL A 256 -0.13 -18.67 8.50
CA VAL A 256 -0.73 -19.98 8.80
C VAL A 256 -2.25 -19.96 8.53
N GLU A 257 -2.93 -18.89 8.92
CA GLU A 257 -4.38 -18.68 8.75
C GLU A 257 -4.76 -18.16 7.36
N ASN A 258 -4.01 -18.54 6.32
CA ASN A 258 -4.19 -18.00 4.97
C ASN A 258 -5.61 -18.16 4.43
N GLU A 259 -6.29 -19.26 4.72
CA GLU A 259 -7.67 -19.52 4.29
C GLU A 259 -8.66 -18.50 4.86
N TYR A 260 -8.52 -18.14 6.16
CA TYR A 260 -9.37 -17.12 6.77
C TYR A 260 -9.26 -15.78 6.01
N PHE A 261 -8.03 -15.35 5.73
CA PHE A 261 -7.82 -14.08 5.04
C PHE A 261 -8.24 -14.13 3.57
N ALA A 262 -8.06 -15.25 2.88
CA ALA A 262 -8.57 -15.45 1.52
C ALA A 262 -10.11 -15.32 1.48
N ASN A 263 -10.82 -15.90 2.45
CA ASN A 263 -12.26 -15.74 2.58
C ASN A 263 -12.67 -14.28 2.85
N CYS A 264 -11.95 -13.58 3.73
CA CYS A 264 -12.19 -12.15 3.97
C CYS A 264 -11.99 -11.30 2.69
N VAL A 265 -10.96 -11.60 1.91
CA VAL A 265 -10.71 -10.93 0.62
C VAL A 265 -11.86 -11.16 -0.36
N GLU A 266 -12.38 -12.38 -0.48
CA GLU A 266 -13.52 -12.68 -1.35
C GLU A 266 -14.79 -11.93 -0.93
N ILE A 267 -15.07 -11.82 0.36
CA ILE A 267 -16.19 -11.02 0.87
C ILE A 267 -15.99 -9.53 0.50
N ILE A 268 -14.76 -8.99 0.66
CA ILE A 268 -14.45 -7.61 0.29
C ILE A 268 -14.66 -7.39 -1.21
N LYS A 269 -14.25 -8.33 -2.06
CA LYS A 269 -14.46 -8.25 -3.53
C LYS A 269 -15.94 -8.24 -3.87
N GLN A 270 -16.76 -9.10 -3.24
CA GLN A 270 -18.21 -9.11 -3.42
C GLN A 270 -18.85 -7.78 -2.97
N ASN A 271 -18.47 -7.27 -1.81
CA ASN A 271 -18.97 -5.99 -1.31
C ASN A 271 -18.53 -4.82 -2.20
N ARG A 272 -17.34 -4.90 -2.81
CA ARG A 272 -16.85 -3.92 -3.78
C ARG A 272 -17.74 -3.88 -5.01
N GLU A 273 -18.05 -5.03 -5.61
CA GLU A 273 -18.93 -5.12 -6.78
C GLU A 273 -20.36 -4.64 -6.46
N PHE A 274 -20.91 -5.04 -5.30
CA PHE A 274 -22.20 -4.52 -4.83
C PHE A 274 -22.16 -2.98 -4.76
N THR A 275 -21.16 -2.41 -4.12
CA THR A 275 -21.04 -0.95 -3.92
C THR A 275 -20.84 -0.21 -5.24
N LYS A 276 -20.04 -0.76 -6.15
CA LYS A 276 -19.82 -0.23 -7.50
C LYS A 276 -21.15 -0.13 -8.24
N ASN A 277 -21.89 -1.23 -8.35
CA ASN A 277 -23.17 -1.30 -9.07
C ASN A 277 -24.21 -0.32 -8.50
N GLU A 278 -24.30 -0.20 -7.17
CA GLU A 278 -25.21 0.76 -6.53
C GLU A 278 -24.80 2.20 -6.83
N LEU A 279 -23.51 2.55 -6.77
CA LEU A 279 -23.03 3.88 -7.11
C LEU A 279 -23.27 4.22 -8.59
N GLU A 280 -22.98 3.30 -9.50
CA GLU A 280 -23.24 3.48 -10.93
C GLU A 280 -24.74 3.69 -11.22
N SER A 281 -25.63 2.97 -10.53
CA SER A 281 -27.07 3.16 -10.62
C SER A 281 -27.54 4.55 -10.18
N LEU A 282 -26.79 5.18 -9.27
CA LEU A 282 -27.03 6.55 -8.81
C LEU A 282 -26.40 7.62 -9.74
N GLY A 283 -25.68 7.20 -10.79
CA GLY A 283 -25.06 8.07 -11.78
C GLY A 283 -23.62 8.47 -11.42
N PHE A 284 -22.93 7.70 -10.58
CA PHE A 284 -21.51 7.89 -10.37
C PHE A 284 -20.67 7.27 -11.49
N CYS A 285 -19.57 7.93 -11.83
CA CYS A 285 -18.48 7.32 -12.57
C CYS A 285 -17.55 6.65 -11.56
N VAL A 286 -17.41 5.32 -11.63
CA VAL A 286 -16.59 4.50 -10.74
C VAL A 286 -15.48 3.84 -11.54
N LEU A 287 -14.21 4.06 -11.17
CA LEU A 287 -13.09 3.41 -11.83
C LEU A 287 -13.06 1.90 -11.53
N ASP A 288 -12.57 1.11 -12.49
CA ASP A 288 -12.43 -0.34 -12.28
C ASP A 288 -11.32 -0.62 -11.27
N SER A 289 -11.71 -1.18 -10.13
CA SER A 289 -10.80 -1.36 -8.99
C SER A 289 -10.42 -2.82 -8.78
N LYS A 290 -9.11 -3.05 -8.58
CA LYS A 290 -8.51 -4.31 -8.12
C LYS A 290 -7.97 -4.20 -6.69
N THR A 291 -8.57 -3.31 -5.87
CA THR A 291 -8.17 -3.01 -4.49
C THR A 291 -9.32 -3.25 -3.50
N ASN A 292 -9.11 -2.94 -2.22
CA ASN A 292 -10.16 -2.91 -1.20
C ASN A 292 -10.86 -1.55 -1.07
N PHE A 293 -10.89 -0.77 -2.14
CA PHE A 293 -11.59 0.52 -2.19
C PHE A 293 -12.12 0.80 -3.61
N LEU A 294 -13.03 1.75 -3.72
CA LEU A 294 -13.48 2.34 -4.98
C LEU A 294 -13.01 3.79 -5.08
N PHE A 295 -12.83 4.27 -6.30
CA PHE A 295 -12.54 5.65 -6.62
C PHE A 295 -13.65 6.17 -7.54
N ALA A 296 -14.49 7.08 -7.00
CA ALA A 296 -15.74 7.45 -7.62
C ALA A 296 -16.00 8.95 -7.60
N LYS A 297 -16.61 9.48 -8.65
CA LYS A 297 -17.14 10.85 -8.76
C LYS A 297 -18.56 10.85 -9.28
N SER A 298 -19.27 11.96 -9.07
CA SER A 298 -20.61 12.19 -9.63
C SER A 298 -20.71 13.60 -10.20
N ASP A 299 -21.41 13.75 -11.32
CA ASP A 299 -21.72 15.06 -11.89
C ASP A 299 -22.89 15.75 -11.18
N LYS A 300 -23.60 15.03 -10.28
CA LYS A 300 -24.73 15.58 -9.49
C LYS A 300 -24.29 16.31 -8.22
N ILE A 301 -23.08 16.02 -7.72
CA ILE A 301 -22.55 16.59 -6.48
C ILE A 301 -21.02 16.65 -6.53
N GLU A 302 -20.44 17.78 -6.17
CA GLU A 302 -18.98 17.94 -6.06
C GLU A 302 -18.40 16.98 -5.02
N GLY A 303 -17.21 16.41 -5.32
CA GLY A 303 -16.55 15.45 -4.42
C GLY A 303 -16.31 15.99 -3.01
N LYS A 304 -15.93 17.27 -2.89
CA LYS A 304 -15.76 17.95 -1.59
C LYS A 304 -17.07 18.11 -0.81
N VAL A 305 -18.18 18.34 -1.50
CA VAL A 305 -19.50 18.47 -0.86
C VAL A 305 -19.97 17.11 -0.37
N LEU A 306 -19.90 16.09 -1.23
CA LEU A 306 -20.22 14.69 -0.86
C LEU A 306 -19.41 14.23 0.37
N TYR A 307 -18.09 14.48 0.39
CA TYR A 307 -17.23 14.17 1.52
C TYR A 307 -17.72 14.80 2.82
N LYS A 308 -18.09 16.12 2.81
CA LYS A 308 -18.58 16.83 4.00
C LYS A 308 -19.92 16.30 4.49
N GLU A 309 -20.85 16.05 3.56
CA GLU A 309 -22.16 15.51 3.86
C GLU A 309 -22.09 14.09 4.45
N LEU A 310 -21.24 13.23 3.91
CA LEU A 310 -20.99 11.90 4.47
C LEU A 310 -20.41 12.00 5.89
N LYS A 311 -19.42 12.86 6.08
CA LYS A 311 -18.76 13.05 7.37
C LYS A 311 -19.74 13.56 8.43
N SER A 312 -20.60 14.54 8.12
CA SER A 312 -21.61 15.05 9.04
C SER A 312 -22.63 13.98 9.47
N ARG A 313 -22.82 12.93 8.63
CA ARG A 313 -23.69 11.79 8.89
C ARG A 313 -22.96 10.55 9.42
N GLY A 314 -21.70 10.74 9.91
CA GLY A 314 -20.94 9.69 10.58
C GLY A 314 -20.23 8.70 9.64
N ILE A 315 -19.99 9.04 8.36
CA ILE A 315 -19.25 8.20 7.41
C ILE A 315 -18.01 8.93 6.92
N LEU A 316 -16.82 8.32 7.11
CA LEU A 316 -15.56 8.88 6.66
C LEU A 316 -15.12 8.22 5.36
N VAL A 317 -14.97 9.01 4.30
CA VAL A 317 -14.30 8.64 3.05
C VAL A 317 -13.04 9.48 2.85
N ARG A 318 -12.20 9.20 1.87
CA ARG A 318 -11.02 10.01 1.57
C ARG A 318 -11.31 10.93 0.38
N HIS A 319 -11.20 12.23 0.61
CA HIS A 319 -11.23 13.26 -0.42
C HIS A 319 -9.81 13.74 -0.77
N PHE A 320 -9.60 14.20 -1.99
CA PHE A 320 -8.32 14.71 -2.51
C PHE A 320 -8.49 16.14 -3.02
N THR A 321 -7.38 16.91 -3.01
CA THR A 321 -7.38 18.32 -3.40
C THR A 321 -6.63 18.59 -4.71
N LEU A 322 -5.99 17.59 -5.31
CA LEU A 322 -5.34 17.71 -6.62
C LEU A 322 -6.39 17.93 -7.70
N ASP A 323 -6.16 18.88 -8.61
CA ASP A 323 -7.15 19.33 -9.60
C ASP A 323 -7.75 18.20 -10.43
N ARG A 324 -6.95 17.23 -10.91
CA ARG A 324 -7.42 16.09 -11.71
C ARG A 324 -8.33 15.13 -10.94
N ILE A 325 -8.27 15.11 -9.61
CA ILE A 325 -8.98 14.13 -8.78
C ILE A 325 -9.82 14.77 -7.66
N LYS A 326 -9.97 16.11 -7.63
CA LYS A 326 -10.73 16.81 -6.58
C LYS A 326 -12.21 16.48 -6.53
N ASP A 327 -12.77 15.98 -7.65
CA ASP A 327 -14.18 15.57 -7.71
C ASP A 327 -14.38 14.10 -7.32
N PHE A 328 -13.30 13.34 -7.18
CA PHE A 328 -13.34 11.96 -6.72
C PHE A 328 -13.26 11.84 -5.21
N ASN A 329 -13.93 10.81 -4.69
CA ASN A 329 -13.71 10.30 -3.35
C ASN A 329 -13.24 8.84 -3.42
N ARG A 330 -12.29 8.46 -2.56
CA ARG A 330 -11.89 7.08 -2.37
C ARG A 330 -12.67 6.49 -1.20
N ILE A 331 -13.41 5.41 -1.45
CA ILE A 331 -14.31 4.74 -0.54
C ILE A 331 -13.72 3.36 -0.21
N THR A 332 -13.23 3.17 1.00
CA THR A 332 -12.78 1.86 1.48
C THR A 332 -13.98 0.90 1.57
N ILE A 333 -13.81 -0.35 1.19
CA ILE A 333 -14.86 -1.35 1.27
C ILE A 333 -14.93 -1.91 2.69
N GLY A 334 -16.09 -1.74 3.30
CA GLY A 334 -16.44 -2.24 4.62
C GLY A 334 -17.18 -3.58 4.58
N THR A 335 -17.84 -3.94 5.70
CA THR A 335 -18.81 -5.04 5.72
C THR A 335 -20.02 -4.69 4.83
N LEU A 336 -20.78 -5.70 4.43
CA LEU A 336 -21.99 -5.47 3.61
C LEU A 336 -22.94 -4.46 4.28
N GLU A 337 -23.17 -4.59 5.58
CA GLU A 337 -23.99 -3.66 6.36
C GLU A 337 -23.46 -2.21 6.29
N GLN A 338 -22.13 -2.04 6.43
CA GLN A 338 -21.50 -0.72 6.30
C GLN A 338 -21.67 -0.13 4.90
N MET A 339 -21.55 -0.96 3.86
CA MET A 339 -21.71 -0.50 2.49
C MET A 339 -23.17 -0.19 2.15
N GLN A 340 -24.13 -0.97 2.64
CA GLN A 340 -25.56 -0.66 2.54
C GLN A 340 -25.90 0.67 3.20
N ARG A 341 -25.38 0.90 4.40
CA ARG A 341 -25.58 2.19 5.11
C ARG A 341 -24.92 3.36 4.39
N PHE A 342 -23.73 3.15 3.80
CA PHE A 342 -23.09 4.15 2.95
C PHE A 342 -23.96 4.49 1.74
N ILE A 343 -24.46 3.52 0.99
CA ILE A 343 -25.31 3.71 -0.19
C ILE A 343 -26.62 4.41 0.18
N GLU A 344 -27.29 3.98 1.26
CA GLU A 344 -28.49 4.65 1.76
C GLU A 344 -28.23 6.13 2.07
N THR A 345 -27.10 6.42 2.71
CA THR A 345 -26.71 7.79 3.04
C THR A 345 -26.45 8.62 1.79
N VAL A 346 -25.78 8.04 0.76
CA VAL A 346 -25.57 8.72 -0.54
C VAL A 346 -26.91 9.02 -1.21
N LYS A 347 -27.87 8.06 -1.23
CA LYS A 347 -29.22 8.26 -1.78
C LYS A 347 -29.97 9.44 -1.10
N ASN A 348 -29.75 9.64 0.20
CA ASN A 348 -30.37 10.73 0.96
C ASN A 348 -29.65 12.08 0.82
N ILE A 349 -28.46 12.10 0.22
CA ILE A 349 -27.68 13.32 -0.07
C ILE A 349 -28.02 13.87 -1.46
N LEU A 350 -28.24 12.97 -2.44
CA LEU A 350 -28.57 13.31 -3.83
C LEU A 350 -29.99 13.78 -3.99
#